data_fbfd0c993b014e2a3149104f0fd8e807
#
_entry.id   fbfd0c993b014e2a3149104f0fd8e807
#
_cell.length_a   1.000
_cell.length_b   1.000
_cell.length_c   1.000
_cell.angle_alpha   90.00
_cell.angle_beta   90.00
_cell.angle_gamma   90.00
#
_symmetry.space_group_name_H-M   'P 1'
#
loop_
_entity.id
_entity.type
_entity.pdbx_description
1 polymer ?
#
loop_
_entity_poly.entity_id
_entity_poly.type
_entity_poly.pdbx_seq_one_letter_code
_entity_poly.pdbx_strand_id
1 'polypeptide(L)'
;WQEPFYVIKWAIGGTSIEPSNASDKSIHWSANPEWLANNTATSEKGRSLLLSFINDIDGCIDNTLSKLKNGYQIDAFLWHQGESDHAHGDKYYENLKAVVTYVRNHLSEKTGKDYSNLPFIFGTVAKKNKQYGSEVEAAMKRFAKEDKNAYLIDMSDAELMGDRLHFNQNSAEYLGKQMYEQIKAIR
;
A
#
# COMPACT_ATOMS: atom_id res chain seq x y z
N TRP A 1 -11.04 -17.26 -10.85
CA TRP A 1 -9.89 -17.31 -11.76
C TRP A 1 -9.68 -18.76 -12.19
N GLN A 2 -9.48 -18.98 -13.48
CA GLN A 2 -9.06 -20.27 -14.02
C GLN A 2 -7.53 -20.33 -14.19
N GLU A 3 -6.85 -19.20 -14.01
CA GLU A 3 -5.40 -19.09 -14.14
C GLU A 3 -4.74 -18.88 -12.77
N PRO A 4 -3.51 -19.37 -12.56
CA PRO A 4 -2.75 -19.13 -11.34
C PRO A 4 -2.51 -17.63 -11.16
N PHE A 5 -2.61 -17.15 -9.92
CA PHE A 5 -2.22 -15.79 -9.56
C PHE A 5 -1.20 -15.82 -8.44
N TYR A 6 -0.38 -14.79 -8.39
CA TYR A 6 0.67 -14.61 -7.39
C TYR A 6 0.36 -13.37 -6.55
N VAL A 7 0.67 -13.44 -5.27
CA VAL A 7 0.57 -12.30 -4.34
C VAL A 7 1.93 -12.08 -3.71
N ILE A 8 2.48 -10.88 -3.92
CA ILE A 8 3.67 -10.42 -3.22
C ILE A 8 3.17 -9.54 -2.08
N LYS A 9 3.41 -9.94 -0.83
CA LYS A 9 2.87 -9.25 0.35
C LYS A 9 3.98 -8.82 1.28
N TRP A 10 3.91 -7.53 1.66
CA TRP A 10 4.72 -6.96 2.74
C TRP A 10 3.82 -6.25 3.75
N ALA A 11 4.02 -6.50 5.02
CA ALA A 11 3.26 -5.84 6.07
C ALA A 11 4.04 -5.86 7.40
N ILE A 12 4.16 -4.70 8.03
CA ILE A 12 4.64 -4.55 9.41
C ILE A 12 3.64 -3.65 10.13
N GLY A 13 3.05 -4.16 11.21
CA GLY A 13 2.07 -3.42 11.99
C GLY A 13 2.67 -2.20 12.71
N GLY A 14 1.87 -1.14 12.84
CA GLY A 14 2.26 0.08 13.55
C GLY A 14 3.25 0.95 12.78
N THR A 15 3.24 0.92 11.44
CA THR A 15 4.14 1.71 10.60
C THR A 15 3.40 2.77 9.82
N SER A 16 4.02 3.94 9.66
CA SER A 16 3.51 5.11 8.95
C SER A 16 4.15 5.30 7.58
N ILE A 17 3.57 6.17 6.75
CA ILE A 17 4.23 6.71 5.57
C ILE A 17 5.10 7.91 5.96
N GLU A 18 4.61 8.73 6.90
CA GLU A 18 5.31 9.94 7.34
C GLU A 18 6.55 9.58 8.19
N PRO A 19 7.77 9.93 7.76
CA PRO A 19 9.00 9.56 8.47
C PRO A 19 9.25 10.39 9.73
N SER A 20 8.62 11.55 9.88
CA SER A 20 8.71 12.34 11.12
C SER A 20 7.81 11.82 12.24
N ASN A 21 7.01 10.81 11.96
CA ASN A 21 6.23 10.13 12.99
C ASN A 21 7.18 9.43 13.97
N ALA A 22 7.16 9.87 15.21
CA ALA A 22 7.98 9.31 16.29
C ALA A 22 7.49 7.92 16.69
N SER A 23 7.56 6.94 15.80
CA SER A 23 7.44 5.54 16.17
C SER A 23 8.78 5.05 16.70
N ASP A 24 8.77 4.24 17.75
CA ASP A 24 9.97 3.67 18.38
C ASP A 24 10.87 2.87 17.42
N LYS A 25 10.37 2.56 16.24
CA LYS A 25 11.03 1.67 15.29
C LYS A 25 11.78 2.38 14.18
N SER A 26 11.53 3.67 13.92
CA SER A 26 12.08 4.39 12.76
C SER A 26 11.95 3.60 11.45
N ILE A 27 10.78 2.98 11.24
CA ILE A 27 10.48 2.10 10.10
C ILE A 27 9.28 2.69 9.37
N HIS A 28 9.48 3.12 8.13
CA HIS A 28 8.45 3.87 7.40
C HIS A 28 8.33 3.44 5.94
N TRP A 29 7.15 3.70 5.36
CA TRP A 29 6.83 3.49 3.94
C TRP A 29 7.16 4.70 3.06
N SER A 30 7.90 5.66 3.59
CA SER A 30 8.14 6.92 2.90
C SER A 30 8.84 6.75 1.56
N ALA A 31 8.36 7.48 0.56
CA ALA A 31 9.01 7.68 -0.73
C ALA A 31 9.73 9.05 -0.80
N ASN A 32 9.89 9.74 0.34
CA ASN A 32 10.64 10.99 0.41
C ASN A 32 12.11 10.74 0.00
N PRO A 33 12.67 11.49 -0.97
CA PRO A 33 14.03 11.25 -1.47
C PRO A 33 15.12 11.37 -0.39
N GLU A 34 14.98 12.31 0.54
CA GLU A 34 15.94 12.47 1.64
C GLU A 34 15.88 11.27 2.60
N TRP A 35 14.67 10.79 2.91
CA TRP A 35 14.47 9.56 3.68
C TRP A 35 15.13 8.36 2.99
N LEU A 36 14.87 8.16 1.71
CA LEU A 36 15.38 7.03 0.94
C LEU A 36 16.91 7.08 0.77
N ALA A 37 17.50 8.28 0.70
CA ALA A 37 18.96 8.43 0.63
C ALA A 37 19.68 8.00 1.92
N ASN A 38 19.00 8.06 3.07
CA ASN A 38 19.57 7.79 4.38
C ASN A 38 19.11 6.48 5.02
N ASN A 39 18.13 5.78 4.42
CA ASN A 39 17.50 4.62 5.03
C ASN A 39 17.37 3.47 4.02
N THR A 40 18.02 2.36 4.31
CA THR A 40 18.04 1.19 3.42
C THR A 40 16.94 0.18 3.76
N ALA A 41 16.76 -0.80 2.89
CA ALA A 41 15.84 -1.92 3.10
C ALA A 41 16.22 -2.83 4.29
N THR A 42 17.49 -2.82 4.69
CA THR A 42 18.05 -3.77 5.67
C THR A 42 18.64 -3.10 6.92
N SER A 43 18.60 -1.77 7.03
CA SER A 43 19.13 -1.09 8.21
C SER A 43 18.35 -1.46 9.48
N GLU A 44 19.06 -1.61 10.61
CA GLU A 44 18.41 -1.90 11.90
C GLU A 44 17.59 -0.72 12.41
N LYS A 45 18.09 0.50 12.16
CA LYS A 45 17.41 1.76 12.45
C LYS A 45 17.16 2.51 11.16
N GLY A 46 15.99 3.15 11.05
CA GLY A 46 15.63 3.88 9.85
C GLY A 46 15.42 2.95 8.64
N ARG A 47 14.75 1.84 8.84
CA ARG A 47 14.47 0.88 7.77
C ARG A 47 13.42 1.44 6.82
N SER A 48 13.73 1.47 5.52
CA SER A 48 12.76 1.77 4.49
C SER A 48 11.95 0.52 4.14
N LEU A 49 10.66 0.53 4.49
CA LEU A 49 9.73 -0.54 4.11
C LEU A 49 9.43 -0.51 2.63
N LEU A 50 9.40 0.68 2.03
CA LEU A 50 9.21 0.81 0.59
C LEU A 50 10.34 0.11 -0.16
N LEU A 51 11.61 0.36 0.19
CA LEU A 51 12.74 -0.34 -0.45
C LEU A 51 12.76 -1.84 -0.13
N SER A 52 12.34 -2.26 1.07
CA SER A 52 12.19 -3.68 1.39
C SER A 52 11.16 -4.35 0.48
N PHE A 53 10.01 -3.72 0.30
CA PHE A 53 8.95 -4.20 -0.60
C PHE A 53 9.40 -4.26 -2.06
N ILE A 54 10.10 -3.23 -2.53
CA ILE A 54 10.66 -3.17 -3.89
C ILE A 54 11.68 -4.30 -4.12
N ASN A 55 12.57 -4.55 -3.16
CA ASN A 55 13.54 -5.65 -3.27
C ASN A 55 12.86 -7.02 -3.37
N ASP A 56 11.76 -7.23 -2.63
CA ASP A 56 11.01 -8.48 -2.71
C ASP A 56 10.25 -8.60 -4.05
N ILE A 57 9.70 -7.50 -4.57
CA ILE A 57 9.11 -7.47 -5.92
C ILE A 57 10.17 -7.87 -6.96
N ASP A 58 11.33 -7.24 -6.92
CA ASP A 58 12.43 -7.52 -7.86
C ASP A 58 12.87 -8.98 -7.77
N GLY A 59 13.04 -9.49 -6.55
CA GLY A 59 13.36 -10.89 -6.32
C GLY A 59 12.30 -11.85 -6.87
N CYS A 60 11.03 -11.55 -6.72
CA CYS A 60 9.93 -12.34 -7.29
C CYS A 60 9.91 -12.28 -8.83
N ILE A 61 10.14 -11.10 -9.40
CA ILE A 61 10.21 -10.93 -10.85
C ILE A 61 11.39 -11.75 -11.40
N ASP A 62 12.59 -11.55 -10.87
CA ASP A 62 13.82 -12.14 -11.39
C ASP A 62 13.86 -13.66 -11.21
N ASN A 63 13.39 -14.17 -10.08
CA ASN A 63 13.55 -15.57 -9.72
C ASN A 63 12.35 -16.45 -10.09
N THR A 64 11.17 -15.86 -10.29
CA THR A 64 9.93 -16.63 -10.50
C THR A 64 9.16 -16.15 -11.73
N LEU A 65 8.71 -14.90 -11.75
CA LEU A 65 7.75 -14.45 -12.74
C LEU A 65 8.33 -14.39 -14.16
N SER A 66 9.58 -13.93 -14.30
CA SER A 66 10.28 -13.89 -15.59
C SER A 66 10.51 -15.27 -16.23
N LYS A 67 10.42 -16.35 -15.45
CA LYS A 67 10.61 -17.74 -15.90
C LYS A 67 9.30 -18.42 -16.31
N LEU A 68 8.15 -17.75 -16.14
CA LEU A 68 6.86 -18.30 -16.54
C LEU A 68 6.75 -18.37 -18.07
N LYS A 69 6.41 -19.54 -18.57
CA LYS A 69 6.34 -19.83 -20.02
C LYS A 69 5.42 -18.86 -20.78
N ASN A 70 4.33 -18.48 -20.17
CA ASN A 70 3.33 -17.59 -20.78
C ASN A 70 3.51 -16.12 -20.38
N GLY A 71 4.63 -15.79 -19.70
CA GLY A 71 4.85 -14.46 -19.14
C GLY A 71 3.98 -14.20 -17.92
N TYR A 72 3.94 -12.94 -17.51
CA TYR A 72 3.13 -12.45 -16.40
C TYR A 72 2.64 -11.02 -16.66
N GLN A 73 1.62 -10.64 -15.91
CA GLN A 73 1.10 -9.28 -15.83
C GLN A 73 0.96 -8.91 -14.35
N ILE A 74 1.23 -7.67 -14.01
CA ILE A 74 0.95 -7.11 -12.68
C ILE A 74 -0.39 -6.39 -12.79
N ASP A 75 -1.37 -6.83 -12.03
CA ASP A 75 -2.76 -6.39 -12.19
C ASP A 75 -3.11 -5.20 -11.29
N ALA A 76 -2.56 -5.15 -10.08
CA ALA A 76 -2.86 -4.08 -9.12
C ALA A 76 -1.79 -3.96 -8.02
N PHE A 77 -1.70 -2.77 -7.46
CA PHE A 77 -1.07 -2.50 -6.16
C PHE A 77 -2.17 -2.37 -5.11
N LEU A 78 -2.18 -3.29 -4.14
CA LEU A 78 -3.16 -3.34 -3.05
C LEU A 78 -2.57 -2.70 -1.80
N TRP A 79 -3.38 -1.87 -1.11
CA TRP A 79 -2.89 -1.12 0.05
C TRP A 79 -3.94 -1.04 1.16
N HIS A 80 -3.49 -1.19 2.41
CA HIS A 80 -4.28 -0.83 3.57
C HIS A 80 -3.34 -0.31 4.67
N GLN A 81 -3.46 0.97 4.96
CA GLN A 81 -2.67 1.70 5.96
C GLN A 81 -3.33 3.07 6.17
N GLY A 82 -3.00 3.78 7.22
CA GLY A 82 -3.48 5.12 7.54
C GLY A 82 -3.57 5.36 9.03
N GLU A 83 -3.71 4.28 9.82
CA GLU A 83 -3.86 4.35 11.27
C GLU A 83 -2.67 5.04 11.93
N SER A 84 -1.45 4.63 11.56
CA SER A 84 -0.21 5.19 12.13
C SER A 84 0.08 6.62 11.68
N ASP A 85 -0.61 7.11 10.67
CA ASP A 85 -0.50 8.50 10.18
C ASP A 85 -1.62 9.42 10.68
N HIS A 86 -2.49 8.96 11.60
CA HIS A 86 -3.66 9.72 12.06
C HIS A 86 -3.32 11.11 12.63
N ALA A 87 -2.11 11.30 13.17
CA ALA A 87 -1.62 12.59 13.68
C ALA A 87 -0.92 13.45 12.60
N HIS A 88 -0.76 12.94 11.37
CA HIS A 88 -0.08 13.59 10.25
C HIS A 88 -0.93 13.59 8.98
N GLY A 89 -2.23 13.72 9.13
CA GLY A 89 -3.18 13.71 8.02
C GLY A 89 -2.96 14.83 7.00
N ASP A 90 -2.43 15.96 7.45
CA ASP A 90 -2.02 17.09 6.60
C ASP A 90 -0.98 16.73 5.54
N LYS A 91 -0.12 15.75 5.82
CA LYS A 91 0.92 15.26 4.90
C LYS A 91 0.51 13.99 4.14
N TYR A 92 -0.55 13.33 4.57
CA TYR A 92 -0.88 11.98 4.10
C TYR A 92 -1.13 11.92 2.59
N TYR A 93 -1.80 12.91 2.01
CA TYR A 93 -2.08 12.94 0.57
C TYR A 93 -0.79 12.91 -0.27
N GLU A 94 0.14 13.82 0.02
CA GLU A 94 1.40 13.91 -0.75
C GLU A 94 2.27 12.67 -0.53
N ASN A 95 2.31 12.17 0.70
CA ASN A 95 3.06 10.96 1.04
C ASN A 95 2.49 9.72 0.33
N LEU A 96 1.17 9.52 0.33
CA LEU A 96 0.53 8.40 -0.37
C LEU A 96 0.77 8.47 -1.88
N LYS A 97 0.60 9.66 -2.45
CA LYS A 97 0.85 9.91 -3.87
C LYS A 97 2.30 9.58 -4.25
N ALA A 98 3.26 9.98 -3.43
CA ALA A 98 4.67 9.69 -3.65
C ALA A 98 4.95 8.17 -3.63
N VAL A 99 4.39 7.43 -2.67
CA VAL A 99 4.53 5.96 -2.60
C VAL A 99 3.95 5.27 -3.84
N VAL A 100 2.73 5.63 -4.24
CA VAL A 100 2.09 5.03 -5.42
C VAL A 100 2.88 5.34 -6.69
N THR A 101 3.31 6.58 -6.84
CA THR A 101 4.15 7.01 -7.98
C THR A 101 5.47 6.26 -8.01
N TYR A 102 6.12 6.10 -6.87
CA TYR A 102 7.39 5.35 -6.76
C TYR A 102 7.22 3.91 -7.23
N VAL A 103 6.20 3.20 -6.74
CA VAL A 103 5.95 1.81 -7.12
C VAL A 103 5.65 1.68 -8.62
N ARG A 104 4.81 2.55 -9.18
CA ARG A 104 4.48 2.55 -10.61
C ARG A 104 5.71 2.79 -11.49
N ASN A 105 6.52 3.77 -11.15
CA ASN A 105 7.75 4.08 -11.89
C ASN A 105 8.75 2.92 -11.81
N HIS A 106 8.99 2.40 -10.61
CA HIS A 106 9.90 1.28 -10.42
C HIS A 106 9.48 0.05 -11.23
N LEU A 107 8.20 -0.31 -11.21
CA LEU A 107 7.70 -1.44 -11.99
C LEU A 107 7.86 -1.21 -13.50
N SER A 108 7.66 0.01 -13.96
CA SER A 108 7.88 0.35 -15.37
C SER A 108 9.34 0.22 -15.76
N GLU A 109 10.25 0.75 -14.96
CA GLU A 109 11.70 0.65 -15.15
C GLU A 109 12.18 -0.80 -15.10
N LYS A 110 11.78 -1.55 -14.07
CA LYS A 110 12.18 -2.94 -13.84
C LYS A 110 11.74 -3.89 -14.95
N THR A 111 10.55 -3.69 -15.48
CA THR A 111 9.94 -4.64 -16.44
C THR A 111 10.06 -4.22 -17.90
N GLY A 112 10.35 -2.95 -18.15
CA GLY A 112 10.29 -2.35 -19.49
C GLY A 112 8.85 -2.20 -20.04
N LYS A 113 7.81 -2.39 -19.19
CA LYS A 113 6.40 -2.20 -19.54
C LYS A 113 5.88 -0.93 -18.90
N ASP A 114 4.84 -0.34 -19.46
CA ASP A 114 4.20 0.84 -18.87
C ASP A 114 3.24 0.44 -17.72
N TYR A 115 3.63 0.73 -16.50
CA TYR A 115 2.83 0.62 -15.28
C TYR A 115 2.44 1.97 -14.67
N SER A 116 2.59 3.08 -15.42
CA SER A 116 2.19 4.42 -14.93
C SER A 116 0.72 4.48 -14.50
N ASN A 117 -0.11 3.65 -15.09
CA ASN A 117 -1.54 3.52 -14.81
C ASN A 117 -1.90 2.25 -14.02
N LEU A 118 -0.93 1.61 -13.35
CA LEU A 118 -1.24 0.42 -12.54
C LEU A 118 -2.35 0.73 -11.54
N PRO A 119 -3.44 -0.06 -11.52
CA PRO A 119 -4.52 0.10 -10.56
C PRO A 119 -4.00 0.09 -9.12
N PHE A 120 -4.39 1.11 -8.34
CA PHE A 120 -4.13 1.20 -6.92
C PHE A 120 -5.44 1.03 -6.15
N ILE A 121 -5.59 -0.06 -5.41
CA ILE A 121 -6.83 -0.41 -4.70
C ILE A 121 -6.56 -0.40 -3.21
N PHE A 122 -7.30 0.42 -2.46
CA PHE A 122 -7.02 0.63 -1.05
C PHE A 122 -8.27 0.83 -0.21
N GLY A 123 -8.18 0.51 1.09
CA GLY A 123 -9.29 0.63 2.04
C GLY A 123 -9.13 1.83 2.96
N THR A 124 -10.26 2.47 3.34
CA THR A 124 -10.27 3.50 4.38
C THR A 124 -10.02 2.89 5.77
N VAL A 125 -9.58 3.71 6.73
CA VAL A 125 -9.55 3.36 8.15
C VAL A 125 -10.98 3.38 8.71
N ALA A 126 -11.33 2.41 9.55
CA ALA A 126 -12.64 2.39 10.19
C ALA A 126 -12.81 3.55 11.17
N LYS A 127 -13.98 4.22 11.17
CA LYS A 127 -14.25 5.36 12.06
C LYS A 127 -14.22 5.01 13.56
N LYS A 128 -14.46 3.74 13.89
CA LYS A 128 -14.38 3.24 15.28
C LYS A 128 -12.96 2.95 15.74
N ASN A 129 -11.99 3.03 14.82
CA ASN A 129 -10.59 2.76 15.13
C ASN A 129 -10.03 3.85 16.05
N LYS A 130 -9.30 3.47 17.10
CA LYS A 130 -8.68 4.42 18.05
C LYS A 130 -7.60 5.30 17.41
N GLN A 131 -7.11 4.91 16.24
CA GLN A 131 -6.17 5.67 15.39
C GLN A 131 -6.85 6.18 14.12
N TYR A 132 -8.15 6.44 14.17
CA TYR A 132 -8.84 7.09 13.07
C TYR A 132 -8.43 8.56 12.96
N GLY A 133 -8.10 9.00 11.75
CA GLY A 133 -7.81 10.39 11.42
C GLY A 133 -8.72 10.88 10.30
N SER A 134 -9.55 11.90 10.58
CA SER A 134 -10.46 12.48 9.56
C SER A 134 -9.71 13.11 8.40
N GLU A 135 -8.54 13.70 8.64
CA GLU A 135 -7.68 14.26 7.60
C GLU A 135 -7.06 13.18 6.71
N VAL A 136 -6.69 12.03 7.30
CA VAL A 136 -6.21 10.86 6.55
C VAL A 136 -7.33 10.34 5.63
N GLU A 137 -8.56 10.20 6.15
CA GLU A 137 -9.71 9.78 5.32
C GLU A 137 -9.99 10.79 4.20
N ALA A 138 -9.93 12.09 4.49
CA ALA A 138 -10.11 13.13 3.47
C ALA A 138 -9.03 13.07 2.39
N ALA A 139 -7.77 12.83 2.77
CA ALA A 139 -6.64 12.65 1.86
C ALA A 139 -6.82 11.41 0.97
N MET A 140 -7.28 10.29 1.51
CA MET A 140 -7.60 9.07 0.76
C MET A 140 -8.70 9.32 -0.28
N LYS A 141 -9.79 9.99 0.12
CA LYS A 141 -10.90 10.34 -0.78
C LYS A 141 -10.45 11.30 -1.88
N ARG A 142 -9.61 12.28 -1.53
CA ARG A 142 -9.01 13.20 -2.50
C ARG A 142 -8.16 12.45 -3.52
N PHE A 143 -7.29 11.56 -3.06
CA PHE A 143 -6.43 10.76 -3.94
C PHE A 143 -7.24 9.90 -4.91
N ALA A 144 -8.27 9.21 -4.44
CA ALA A 144 -9.16 8.41 -5.28
C ALA A 144 -9.93 9.25 -6.32
N LYS A 145 -10.20 10.53 -6.02
CA LYS A 145 -10.87 11.44 -6.96
C LYS A 145 -9.91 11.96 -8.04
N GLU A 146 -8.66 12.20 -7.70
CA GLU A 146 -7.67 12.84 -8.59
C GLU A 146 -6.91 11.82 -9.45
N ASP A 147 -6.66 10.61 -8.95
CA ASP A 147 -6.03 9.53 -9.70
C ASP A 147 -7.09 8.58 -10.28
N LYS A 148 -7.23 8.57 -11.61
CA LYS A 148 -8.23 7.75 -12.32
C LYS A 148 -8.07 6.25 -12.14
N ASN A 149 -6.88 5.82 -11.71
CA ASN A 149 -6.54 4.43 -11.47
C ASN A 149 -6.45 4.10 -9.97
N ALA A 150 -7.00 4.96 -9.12
CA ALA A 150 -7.10 4.74 -7.68
C ALA A 150 -8.54 4.40 -7.27
N TYR A 151 -8.70 3.26 -6.62
CA TYR A 151 -10.01 2.70 -6.26
C TYR A 151 -10.10 2.55 -4.74
N LEU A 152 -10.91 3.40 -4.13
CA LEU A 152 -11.10 3.43 -2.68
C LEU A 152 -12.26 2.52 -2.27
N ILE A 153 -11.97 1.59 -1.38
CA ILE A 153 -12.97 0.73 -0.73
C ILE A 153 -13.35 1.39 0.61
N ASP A 154 -14.63 1.66 0.79
CA ASP A 154 -15.14 2.23 2.03
C ASP A 154 -15.18 1.17 3.14
N MET A 155 -14.31 1.35 4.13
CA MET A 155 -14.22 0.55 5.35
C MET A 155 -14.63 1.35 6.59
N SER A 156 -15.30 2.50 6.43
CA SER A 156 -15.63 3.41 7.52
C SER A 156 -16.46 2.76 8.64
N ASP A 157 -17.36 1.83 8.28
CA ASP A 157 -18.21 1.10 9.21
C ASP A 157 -17.70 -0.29 9.59
N ALA A 158 -16.46 -0.63 9.16
CA ALA A 158 -15.88 -1.93 9.44
C ALA A 158 -15.83 -2.25 10.94
N GLU A 159 -16.11 -3.51 11.26
CA GLU A 159 -16.02 -4.01 12.62
C GLU A 159 -14.57 -4.31 13.01
N LEU A 160 -14.24 -4.01 14.24
CA LEU A 160 -12.91 -4.19 14.81
C LEU A 160 -12.90 -5.29 15.86
N MET A 161 -11.71 -5.82 16.11
CA MET A 161 -11.46 -6.67 17.27
C MET A 161 -11.60 -5.87 18.57
N GLY A 162 -11.55 -6.55 19.71
CA GLY A 162 -11.68 -5.92 21.03
C GLY A 162 -10.60 -4.88 21.36
N ASP A 163 -9.48 -4.89 20.63
CA ASP A 163 -8.41 -3.89 20.77
C ASP A 163 -8.74 -2.54 20.13
N ARG A 164 -9.85 -2.46 19.37
CA ARG A 164 -10.31 -1.28 18.64
C ARG A 164 -9.29 -0.73 17.63
N LEU A 165 -8.46 -1.60 17.10
CA LEU A 165 -7.43 -1.27 16.13
C LEU A 165 -7.51 -2.17 14.89
N HIS A 166 -7.46 -3.47 15.09
CA HIS A 166 -7.45 -4.43 13.99
C HIS A 166 -8.88 -4.77 13.54
N PHE A 167 -9.04 -4.97 12.24
CA PHE A 167 -10.28 -5.53 11.69
C PHE A 167 -10.56 -6.90 12.29
N ASN A 168 -11.84 -7.18 12.57
CA ASN A 168 -12.25 -8.55 12.81
C ASN A 168 -12.19 -9.37 11.50
N GLN A 169 -12.39 -10.68 11.60
CA GLN A 169 -12.33 -11.60 10.47
C GLN A 169 -13.25 -11.15 9.32
N ASN A 170 -14.51 -10.85 9.62
CA ASN A 170 -15.51 -10.50 8.60
C ASN A 170 -15.11 -9.24 7.83
N SER A 171 -14.60 -8.22 8.51
CA SER A 171 -14.16 -6.97 7.88
C SER A 171 -12.90 -7.18 7.05
N ALA A 172 -11.95 -8.00 7.50
CA ALA A 172 -10.76 -8.34 6.74
C ALA A 172 -11.09 -9.12 5.46
N GLU A 173 -12.00 -10.12 5.55
CA GLU A 173 -12.51 -10.88 4.41
C GLU A 173 -13.29 -9.99 3.44
N TYR A 174 -14.11 -9.06 3.95
CA TYR A 174 -14.83 -8.09 3.13
C TYR A 174 -13.88 -7.23 2.31
N LEU A 175 -12.84 -6.64 2.94
CA LEU A 175 -11.84 -5.84 2.23
C LEU A 175 -11.15 -6.65 1.13
N GLY A 176 -10.68 -7.85 1.45
CA GLY A 176 -10.05 -8.74 0.48
C GLY A 176 -10.95 -9.09 -0.70
N LYS A 177 -12.24 -9.39 -0.43
CA LYS A 177 -13.24 -9.66 -1.46
C LYS A 177 -13.48 -8.43 -2.35
N GLN A 178 -13.63 -7.25 -1.77
CA GLN A 178 -13.84 -6.01 -2.54
C GLN A 178 -12.62 -5.69 -3.43
N MET A 179 -11.40 -5.86 -2.92
CA MET A 179 -10.18 -5.71 -3.71
C MET A 179 -10.17 -6.68 -4.90
N TYR A 180 -10.53 -7.93 -4.68
CA TYR A 180 -10.60 -8.94 -5.74
C TYR A 180 -11.68 -8.62 -6.80
N GLU A 181 -12.88 -8.23 -6.39
CA GLU A 181 -13.96 -7.84 -7.32
C GLU A 181 -13.56 -6.59 -8.13
N GLN A 182 -12.85 -5.65 -7.51
CA GLN A 182 -12.33 -4.47 -8.22
C GLN A 182 -11.31 -4.87 -9.29
N ILE A 183 -10.37 -5.78 -9.00
CA ILE A 183 -9.41 -6.28 -9.99
C ILE A 183 -10.16 -6.93 -11.16
N LYS A 184 -11.19 -7.73 -10.91
CA LYS A 184 -12.01 -8.35 -11.95
C LYS A 184 -12.73 -7.35 -12.84
N ALA A 185 -13.21 -6.27 -12.24
CA ALA A 185 -13.96 -5.23 -12.97
C ALA A 185 -13.07 -4.38 -13.88
N ILE A 186 -11.76 -4.30 -13.60
CA ILE A 186 -10.81 -3.50 -14.39
C ILE A 186 -10.16 -4.31 -15.53
N ARG A 187 -10.19 -5.64 -15.45
CA ARG A 187 -9.71 -6.56 -16.49
C ARG A 187 -10.72 -6.73 -17.62
#